data_9ed90883333cdd426475007edff3f296
#
_entry.id   9ed90883333cdd426475007edff3f296
#
_cell.length_a   1.000
_cell.length_b   1.000
_cell.length_c   1.000
_cell.angle_alpha   90.00
_cell.angle_beta   90.00
_cell.angle_gamma   90.00
#
_symmetry.space_group_name_H-M   'P 1'
#
loop_
_entity.id
_entity.type
_entity.pdbx_description
1 polymer ?
#
loop_
_entity_poly.entity_id
_entity_poly.type
_entity_poly.pdbx_seq_one_letter_code
_entity_poly.pdbx_strand_id
1 'polypeptide(L)'
;MRIINSHDIMETIEMLTAENLDVRTVTMGISLLDCIDPDPDKACEKIYNKITRLAGNLVPVVNGISEEYGIPIVNKRISVTPIAMLLGAAPDADPVQYAKTLDRAAKAVGVNFIGGFGALVHKGFSAGDKRLIAAIPRALAETDIVCSSVNIGSTKSGINMDAVKLMGEVVRETAELTKDNMCMGDAKLVVFCNAPEDNPFMAGAFHGAGEPDCEIHVGVSGPGAVRAALAKLPKDAPMDEVAELVKRTAFKITRLGQLVANLASERLGVPAGIIDLSLAPTPAIGDSVANILEEMGLESCGCCGTTACLALLNDAVKKGGVMASNHVGGLSGAFIPVSEDDGMINAANCGSLTLEKLEAMTAVCSVGIDMVVIPGDTSAEVISGLIADEAAIGMVNSKTTAVRVIPAIGHKAGDVLDFGGLLGHAPIMPISQYSPAVMIHRGGRIPAPMQALKN
;
A
#
# COMPACT_ATOMS: atom_id res chain seq x y z
N MET A 1 11.00 -18.41 33.71
CA MET A 1 11.12 -19.27 32.53
C MET A 1 9.71 -19.60 32.06
N ARG A 2 9.16 -18.95 31.04
CA ARG A 2 7.85 -19.34 30.48
C ARG A 2 8.04 -20.68 29.81
N ILE A 3 7.34 -21.69 30.28
CA ILE A 3 7.28 -23.00 29.62
C ILE A 3 6.55 -22.74 28.30
N ILE A 4 7.25 -22.94 27.18
CA ILE A 4 6.63 -22.91 25.85
C ILE A 4 5.60 -24.02 25.84
N ASN A 5 4.31 -23.66 25.69
CA ASN A 5 3.22 -24.62 25.64
C ASN A 5 3.24 -25.28 24.24
N SER A 6 3.19 -26.61 24.18
CA SER A 6 3.10 -27.35 22.91
C SER A 6 1.92 -26.93 22.05
N HIS A 7 0.82 -26.47 22.67
CA HIS A 7 -0.33 -25.92 21.97
C HIS A 7 0.03 -24.65 21.18
N ASP A 8 0.79 -23.71 21.78
CA ASP A 8 1.18 -22.46 21.10
C ASP A 8 2.11 -22.73 19.91
N ILE A 9 2.95 -23.78 20.00
CA ILE A 9 3.82 -24.21 18.87
C ILE A 9 2.95 -24.77 17.74
N MET A 10 2.02 -25.68 18.06
CA MET A 10 1.15 -26.30 17.06
C MET A 10 0.27 -25.25 16.38
N GLU A 11 -0.29 -24.31 17.13
CA GLU A 11 -1.07 -23.21 16.57
C GLU A 11 -0.24 -22.35 15.61
N THR A 12 1.00 -22.01 15.93
CA THR A 12 1.88 -21.26 15.02
C THR A 12 2.19 -22.04 13.74
N ILE A 13 2.39 -23.36 13.85
CA ILE A 13 2.60 -24.22 12.66
C ILE A 13 1.32 -24.25 11.80
N GLU A 14 0.14 -24.37 12.41
CA GLU A 14 -1.14 -24.35 11.70
C GLU A 14 -1.35 -23.02 10.96
N MET A 15 -1.05 -21.89 11.61
CA MET A 15 -1.11 -20.56 11.00
C MET A 15 -0.23 -20.45 9.75
N LEU A 16 0.98 -21.00 9.76
CA LEU A 16 1.93 -20.95 8.64
C LEU A 16 1.58 -21.93 7.52
N THR A 17 1.05 -23.13 7.86
CA THR A 17 0.87 -24.22 6.88
C THR A 17 -0.53 -24.31 6.30
N ALA A 18 -1.56 -23.87 7.05
CA ALA A 18 -2.97 -24.04 6.67
C ALA A 18 -3.78 -22.72 6.66
N GLU A 19 -3.34 -21.68 7.37
CA GLU A 19 -4.10 -20.44 7.56
C GLU A 19 -3.52 -19.23 6.80
N ASN A 20 -2.64 -19.45 5.80
CA ASN A 20 -2.05 -18.43 4.93
C ASN A 20 -1.32 -17.29 5.67
N LEU A 21 -0.72 -17.57 6.84
CA LEU A 21 0.16 -16.60 7.49
C LEU A 21 1.45 -16.46 6.70
N ASP A 22 1.75 -15.28 6.22
CA ASP A 22 2.98 -14.99 5.49
C ASP A 22 3.70 -13.73 5.98
N VAL A 23 4.99 -13.63 5.67
CA VAL A 23 5.72 -12.39 5.63
C VAL A 23 5.57 -11.85 4.22
N ARG A 24 4.67 -10.87 4.05
CA ARG A 24 4.32 -10.33 2.76
C ARG A 24 5.51 -9.68 2.07
N THR A 25 6.37 -9.02 2.83
CA THR A 25 7.55 -8.35 2.28
C THR A 25 8.66 -8.17 3.31
N VAL A 26 9.91 -8.27 2.84
CA VAL A 26 11.08 -7.67 3.45
C VAL A 26 11.53 -6.56 2.52
N THR A 27 11.47 -5.31 2.99
CA THR A 27 11.76 -4.11 2.20
C THR A 27 12.98 -3.40 2.76
N MET A 28 13.98 -3.14 1.92
CA MET A 28 15.12 -2.31 2.28
C MET A 28 14.84 -0.85 1.91
N GLY A 29 14.75 0.02 2.91
CA GLY A 29 14.73 1.47 2.74
C GLY A 29 16.13 2.01 2.49
N ILE A 30 16.31 2.85 1.48
CA ILE A 30 17.62 3.41 1.10
C ILE A 30 17.47 4.91 0.84
N SER A 31 18.17 5.73 1.61
CA SER A 31 18.28 7.16 1.31
C SER A 31 19.14 7.38 0.06
N LEU A 32 18.68 8.24 -0.83
CA LEU A 32 19.40 8.65 -2.04
C LEU A 32 19.86 10.11 -1.99
N LEU A 33 19.79 10.77 -0.83
CA LEU A 33 20.12 12.19 -0.71
C LEU A 33 21.58 12.48 -1.04
N ASP A 34 22.51 11.57 -0.75
CA ASP A 34 23.92 11.66 -1.12
C ASP A 34 24.20 11.38 -2.61
N CYS A 35 23.20 10.90 -3.34
CA CYS A 35 23.27 10.69 -4.79
C CYS A 35 22.90 11.93 -5.61
N ILE A 36 22.46 13.01 -4.97
CA ILE A 36 22.13 14.27 -5.65
C ILE A 36 23.34 14.79 -6.44
N ASP A 37 23.12 15.10 -7.72
CA ASP A 37 24.13 15.67 -8.61
C ASP A 37 23.44 16.54 -9.67
N PRO A 38 23.99 17.71 -10.05
CA PRO A 38 23.49 18.50 -11.16
C PRO A 38 23.58 17.79 -12.51
N ASP A 39 24.54 16.88 -12.66
CA ASP A 39 24.69 16.01 -13.83
C ASP A 39 23.81 14.75 -13.62
N PRO A 40 22.74 14.57 -14.42
CA PRO A 40 21.82 13.46 -14.23
C PRO A 40 22.45 12.08 -14.47
N ASP A 41 23.47 11.99 -15.32
CA ASP A 41 24.16 10.72 -15.58
C ASP A 41 24.97 10.29 -14.35
N LYS A 42 25.64 11.25 -13.70
CA LYS A 42 26.35 10.98 -12.44
C LYS A 42 25.39 10.66 -11.29
N ALA A 43 24.25 11.36 -11.22
CA ALA A 43 23.22 11.03 -10.22
C ALA A 43 22.72 9.60 -10.42
N CYS A 44 22.39 9.21 -11.65
CA CYS A 44 21.95 7.85 -11.99
C CYS A 44 23.03 6.79 -11.70
N GLU A 45 24.29 7.08 -11.96
CA GLU A 45 25.41 6.19 -11.63
C GLU A 45 25.54 5.99 -10.10
N LYS A 46 25.48 7.07 -9.32
CA LYS A 46 25.50 7.01 -7.85
C LYS A 46 24.34 6.20 -7.31
N ILE A 47 23.11 6.42 -7.82
CA ILE A 47 21.89 5.69 -7.44
C ILE A 47 22.09 4.19 -7.70
N TYR A 48 22.48 3.81 -8.91
CA TYR A 48 22.70 2.43 -9.29
C TYR A 48 23.74 1.75 -8.38
N ASN A 49 24.88 2.40 -8.18
CA ASN A 49 25.98 1.88 -7.37
C ASN A 49 25.56 1.75 -5.89
N LYS A 50 24.84 2.72 -5.32
CA LYS A 50 24.38 2.69 -3.93
C LYS A 50 23.40 1.54 -3.71
N ILE A 51 22.37 1.42 -4.57
CA ILE A 51 21.36 0.37 -4.46
C ILE A 51 22.00 -1.02 -4.60
N THR A 52 22.81 -1.25 -5.63
CA THR A 52 23.44 -2.57 -5.85
C THR A 52 24.43 -2.95 -4.76
N ARG A 53 25.12 -1.98 -4.17
CA ARG A 53 26.02 -2.21 -3.04
C ARG A 53 25.27 -2.58 -1.75
N LEU A 54 24.19 -1.85 -1.42
CA LEU A 54 23.46 -2.07 -0.16
C LEU A 54 22.52 -3.29 -0.24
N ALA A 55 21.77 -3.43 -1.34
CA ALA A 55 20.77 -4.47 -1.49
C ALA A 55 21.29 -5.75 -2.18
N GLY A 56 22.58 -5.83 -2.53
CA GLY A 56 23.12 -6.98 -3.26
C GLY A 56 22.93 -8.33 -2.58
N ASN A 57 22.89 -8.36 -1.25
CA ASN A 57 22.67 -9.57 -0.46
C ASN A 57 21.24 -9.70 0.09
N LEU A 58 20.32 -8.77 -0.21
CA LEU A 58 18.96 -8.79 0.35
C LEU A 58 18.24 -10.09 -0.01
N VAL A 59 18.16 -10.43 -1.28
CA VAL A 59 17.42 -11.59 -1.75
C VAL A 59 18.00 -12.92 -1.24
N PRO A 60 19.31 -13.19 -1.36
CA PRO A 60 19.88 -14.41 -0.81
C PRO A 60 19.68 -14.57 0.70
N VAL A 61 19.88 -13.51 1.47
CA VAL A 61 19.73 -13.54 2.93
C VAL A 61 18.27 -13.81 3.33
N VAL A 62 17.31 -13.12 2.69
CA VAL A 62 15.89 -13.31 3.00
C VAL A 62 15.39 -14.69 2.59
N ASN A 63 15.85 -15.22 1.45
CA ASN A 63 15.54 -16.60 1.04
C ASN A 63 16.12 -17.62 2.05
N GLY A 64 17.36 -17.42 2.49
CA GLY A 64 17.97 -18.28 3.52
C GLY A 64 17.19 -18.27 4.84
N ILE A 65 16.65 -17.12 5.27
CA ILE A 65 15.79 -17.02 6.45
C ILE A 65 14.49 -17.82 6.22
N SER A 66 13.87 -17.66 5.05
CA SER A 66 12.64 -18.37 4.68
C SER A 66 12.84 -19.89 4.74
N GLU A 67 13.92 -20.40 4.17
CA GLU A 67 14.24 -21.82 4.12
C GLU A 67 14.59 -22.38 5.52
N GLU A 68 15.41 -21.68 6.29
CA GLU A 68 15.89 -22.13 7.60
C GLU A 68 14.77 -22.20 8.64
N TYR A 69 13.84 -21.23 8.62
CA TYR A 69 12.77 -21.14 9.61
C TYR A 69 11.41 -21.67 9.12
N GLY A 70 11.31 -22.06 7.83
CA GLY A 70 10.03 -22.49 7.23
C GLY A 70 8.98 -21.38 7.17
N ILE A 71 9.39 -20.11 7.15
CA ILE A 71 8.48 -18.96 7.11
C ILE A 71 8.35 -18.49 5.67
N PRO A 72 7.15 -18.52 5.06
CA PRO A 72 6.95 -17.96 3.74
C PRO A 72 7.26 -16.45 3.69
N ILE A 73 8.25 -16.04 2.90
CA ILE A 73 8.56 -14.62 2.65
C ILE A 73 8.31 -14.35 1.16
N VAL A 74 7.17 -13.73 0.87
CA VAL A 74 6.63 -13.64 -0.51
C VAL A 74 7.45 -12.69 -1.37
N ASN A 75 7.70 -11.47 -0.90
CA ASN A 75 8.40 -10.45 -1.68
C ASN A 75 9.64 -9.91 -0.98
N LYS A 76 10.63 -9.53 -1.79
CA LYS A 76 11.81 -8.74 -1.42
C LYS A 76 11.74 -7.45 -2.23
N ARG A 77 11.81 -6.31 -1.55
CA ARG A 77 11.53 -5.00 -2.16
C ARG A 77 12.57 -3.97 -1.73
N ILE A 78 12.61 -2.87 -2.47
CA ILE A 78 13.39 -1.69 -2.12
C ILE A 78 12.44 -0.49 -2.12
N SER A 79 12.62 0.42 -1.16
CA SER A 79 12.04 1.75 -1.15
C SER A 79 13.15 2.79 -1.11
N VAL A 80 13.03 3.86 -1.90
CA VAL A 80 14.05 4.90 -1.93
C VAL A 80 13.47 6.27 -1.65
N THR A 81 14.33 7.24 -1.36
CA THR A 81 13.96 8.65 -1.26
C THR A 81 13.14 9.09 -2.48
N PRO A 82 12.04 9.85 -2.31
CA PRO A 82 11.25 10.35 -3.42
C PRO A 82 12.12 11.05 -4.47
N ILE A 83 12.16 10.52 -5.68
CA ILE A 83 13.06 10.98 -6.76
C ILE A 83 12.84 12.45 -7.10
N ALA A 84 11.64 12.98 -6.90
CA ALA A 84 11.36 14.40 -7.10
C ALA A 84 12.30 15.32 -6.29
N MET A 85 12.77 14.87 -5.11
CA MET A 85 13.71 15.62 -4.28
C MET A 85 15.08 15.75 -4.95
N LEU A 86 15.52 14.70 -5.66
CA LEU A 86 16.80 14.67 -6.36
C LEU A 86 16.75 15.55 -7.63
N LEU A 87 15.61 15.55 -8.32
CA LEU A 87 15.41 16.28 -9.58
C LEU A 87 15.50 17.80 -9.43
N GLY A 88 15.39 18.32 -8.21
CA GLY A 88 15.58 19.74 -7.93
C GLY A 88 16.97 20.25 -8.29
N ALA A 89 18.00 19.42 -8.23
CA ALA A 89 19.38 19.77 -8.56
C ALA A 89 19.71 19.67 -10.06
N ALA A 90 18.90 18.95 -10.85
CA ALA A 90 19.13 18.69 -12.27
C ALA A 90 17.91 19.18 -13.10
N PRO A 91 17.78 20.50 -13.36
CA PRO A 91 16.58 21.08 -13.97
C PRO A 91 16.28 20.59 -15.39
N ASP A 92 17.29 20.17 -16.13
CA ASP A 92 17.15 19.72 -17.53
C ASP A 92 17.06 18.19 -17.68
N ALA A 93 17.12 17.43 -16.57
CA ALA A 93 17.08 15.96 -16.59
C ALA A 93 15.70 15.44 -17.03
N ASP A 94 15.67 14.38 -17.86
CA ASP A 94 14.46 13.59 -18.08
C ASP A 94 14.20 12.67 -16.87
N PRO A 95 13.09 12.83 -16.12
CA PRO A 95 12.82 11.99 -14.96
C PRO A 95 12.73 10.49 -15.28
N VAL A 96 12.37 10.10 -16.50
CA VAL A 96 12.28 8.69 -16.94
C VAL A 96 13.65 8.01 -16.89
N GLN A 97 14.75 8.74 -17.04
CA GLN A 97 16.10 8.22 -16.87
C GLN A 97 16.34 7.67 -15.44
N TYR A 98 15.82 8.37 -14.43
CA TYR A 98 15.89 7.91 -13.03
C TYR A 98 15.03 6.66 -12.83
N ALA A 99 13.81 6.60 -13.37
CA ALA A 99 12.97 5.42 -13.30
C ALA A 99 13.66 4.19 -13.93
N LYS A 100 14.26 4.33 -15.12
CA LYS A 100 15.04 3.27 -15.77
C LYS A 100 16.26 2.85 -14.96
N THR A 101 16.88 3.78 -14.26
CA THR A 101 18.00 3.46 -13.36
C THR A 101 17.54 2.66 -12.16
N LEU A 102 16.41 3.02 -11.54
CA LEU A 102 15.80 2.24 -10.45
C LEU A 102 15.43 0.84 -10.92
N ASP A 103 14.78 0.70 -12.08
CA ASP A 103 14.38 -0.59 -12.66
C ASP A 103 15.60 -1.50 -12.89
N ARG A 104 16.65 -0.96 -13.51
CA ARG A 104 17.91 -1.66 -13.76
C ARG A 104 18.59 -2.09 -12.47
N ALA A 105 18.66 -1.21 -11.46
CA ALA A 105 19.29 -1.53 -10.19
C ALA A 105 18.51 -2.62 -9.44
N ALA A 106 17.18 -2.50 -9.38
CA ALA A 106 16.30 -3.47 -8.75
C ALA A 106 16.39 -4.86 -9.41
N LYS A 107 16.41 -4.91 -10.74
CA LYS A 107 16.62 -6.16 -11.50
C LYS A 107 18.00 -6.77 -11.24
N ALA A 108 19.05 -5.94 -11.12
CA ALA A 108 20.41 -6.42 -10.86
C ALA A 108 20.55 -7.12 -9.50
N VAL A 109 19.78 -6.68 -8.48
CA VAL A 109 19.77 -7.31 -7.15
C VAL A 109 18.66 -8.34 -6.97
N GLY A 110 17.79 -8.53 -7.97
CA GLY A 110 16.77 -9.58 -8.02
C GLY A 110 15.54 -9.33 -7.15
N VAL A 111 15.26 -8.09 -6.76
CA VAL A 111 14.04 -7.76 -5.99
C VAL A 111 12.80 -7.73 -6.88
N ASN A 112 11.63 -7.92 -6.27
CA ASN A 112 10.36 -7.97 -6.97
C ASN A 112 9.88 -6.58 -7.40
N PHE A 113 10.09 -5.56 -6.56
CA PHE A 113 9.63 -4.18 -6.81
C PHE A 113 10.56 -3.16 -6.18
N ILE A 114 10.56 -1.94 -6.74
CA ILE A 114 11.22 -0.77 -6.18
C ILE A 114 10.26 0.42 -6.18
N GLY A 115 10.01 1.01 -4.99
CA GLY A 115 9.23 2.22 -4.80
C GLY A 115 10.11 3.45 -4.63
N GLY A 116 9.49 4.64 -4.71
CA GLY A 116 10.17 5.93 -4.53
C GLY A 116 10.26 6.79 -5.78
N PHE A 117 9.80 6.31 -6.96
CA PHE A 117 9.59 7.20 -8.10
C PHE A 117 8.36 8.06 -7.85
N GLY A 118 8.47 9.05 -6.96
CA GLY A 118 7.33 9.80 -6.42
C GLY A 118 7.66 11.21 -5.97
N ALA A 119 6.61 11.90 -5.48
CA ALA A 119 6.67 13.29 -5.04
C ALA A 119 5.80 13.55 -3.80
N LEU A 120 6.23 14.48 -2.94
CA LEU A 120 5.52 14.92 -1.73
C LEU A 120 5.03 16.35 -1.91
N VAL A 121 3.83 16.52 -2.49
CA VAL A 121 3.31 17.83 -2.93
C VAL A 121 2.21 18.41 -2.03
N HIS A 122 2.00 17.82 -0.86
CA HIS A 122 1.01 18.28 0.10
C HIS A 122 1.25 19.72 0.61
N LYS A 123 2.48 20.22 0.55
CA LYS A 123 2.83 21.62 0.90
C LYS A 123 2.90 22.55 -0.30
N GLY A 124 2.85 22.02 -1.50
CA GLY A 124 3.04 22.74 -2.77
C GLY A 124 4.03 22.01 -3.67
N PHE A 125 4.28 22.54 -4.86
CA PHE A 125 5.19 21.95 -5.83
C PHE A 125 6.57 22.59 -5.79
N SER A 126 7.60 21.78 -5.83
CA SER A 126 8.92 22.16 -6.29
C SER A 126 9.02 22.03 -7.83
N ALA A 127 10.11 22.52 -8.41
CA ALA A 127 10.38 22.34 -9.84
C ALA A 127 10.58 20.85 -10.21
N GLY A 128 11.17 20.06 -9.31
CA GLY A 128 11.36 18.62 -9.48
C GLY A 128 10.03 17.87 -9.47
N ASP A 129 9.11 18.23 -8.56
CA ASP A 129 7.83 17.55 -8.41
C ASP A 129 6.99 17.58 -9.67
N LYS A 130 6.82 18.77 -10.29
CA LYS A 130 5.99 18.91 -11.50
C LYS A 130 6.54 18.09 -12.67
N ARG A 131 7.86 18.06 -12.83
CA ARG A 131 8.51 17.29 -13.90
C ARG A 131 8.37 15.79 -13.67
N LEU A 132 8.60 15.34 -12.42
CA LEU A 132 8.44 13.93 -12.08
C LEU A 132 7.00 13.48 -12.30
N ILE A 133 6.00 14.21 -11.78
CA ILE A 133 4.59 13.84 -11.90
C ILE A 133 4.17 13.74 -13.37
N ALA A 134 4.57 14.70 -14.20
CA ALA A 134 4.31 14.65 -15.65
C ALA A 134 5.00 13.47 -16.36
N ALA A 135 6.05 12.92 -15.78
CA ALA A 135 6.78 11.78 -16.35
C ALA A 135 6.28 10.42 -15.86
N ILE A 136 5.40 10.35 -14.83
CA ILE A 136 4.89 9.10 -14.26
C ILE A 136 4.29 8.17 -15.34
N PRO A 137 3.40 8.62 -16.24
CA PRO A 137 2.80 7.73 -17.23
C PRO A 137 3.86 7.03 -18.09
N ARG A 138 4.83 7.79 -18.63
CA ARG A 138 5.93 7.23 -19.42
C ARG A 138 6.83 6.32 -18.59
N ALA A 139 7.17 6.72 -17.38
CA ALA A 139 8.04 5.95 -16.51
C ALA A 139 7.44 4.57 -16.21
N LEU A 140 6.15 4.51 -15.87
CA LEU A 140 5.46 3.26 -15.55
C LEU A 140 5.17 2.39 -16.79
N ALA A 141 5.05 2.99 -17.97
CA ALA A 141 4.95 2.26 -19.23
C ALA A 141 6.30 1.69 -19.72
N GLU A 142 7.42 2.39 -19.43
CA GLU A 142 8.76 2.03 -19.90
C GLU A 142 9.60 1.24 -18.89
N THR A 143 9.02 0.90 -17.70
CA THR A 143 9.68 0.11 -16.64
C THR A 143 8.78 -1.02 -16.15
N ASP A 144 9.39 -2.13 -15.71
CA ASP A 144 8.64 -3.32 -15.30
C ASP A 144 8.27 -3.29 -13.81
N ILE A 145 9.23 -3.01 -12.92
CA ILE A 145 9.11 -3.21 -11.48
C ILE A 145 9.20 -1.91 -10.65
N VAL A 146 9.23 -0.76 -11.31
CA VAL A 146 9.19 0.55 -10.64
C VAL A 146 7.75 0.88 -10.24
N CYS A 147 7.59 1.32 -8.99
CA CYS A 147 6.32 1.81 -8.46
C CYS A 147 6.40 3.29 -8.13
N SER A 148 5.26 3.97 -8.23
CA SER A 148 5.15 5.42 -8.04
C SER A 148 4.10 5.78 -7.00
N SER A 149 4.36 6.85 -6.25
CA SER A 149 3.37 7.44 -5.36
C SER A 149 3.48 8.95 -5.29
N VAL A 150 2.34 9.63 -5.10
CA VAL A 150 2.29 11.07 -4.91
C VAL A 150 1.45 11.42 -3.69
N ASN A 151 2.03 12.09 -2.70
CA ASN A 151 1.31 12.53 -1.51
C ASN A 151 0.79 13.95 -1.71
N ILE A 152 -0.54 14.10 -1.91
CA ILE A 152 -1.19 15.36 -2.30
C ILE A 152 -1.79 16.14 -1.13
N GLY A 153 -1.89 15.54 0.03
CA GLY A 153 -2.56 16.14 1.18
C GLY A 153 -2.03 15.66 2.52
N SER A 154 -2.34 16.41 3.56
CA SER A 154 -2.15 15.98 4.94
C SER A 154 -3.11 16.71 5.87
N THR A 155 -3.37 16.11 7.05
CA THR A 155 -4.16 16.73 8.10
C THR A 155 -3.62 18.13 8.48
N LYS A 156 -2.30 18.32 8.45
CA LYS A 156 -1.65 19.58 8.84
C LYS A 156 -1.60 20.64 7.73
N SER A 157 -1.53 20.23 6.47
CA SER A 157 -1.36 21.14 5.33
C SER A 157 -2.63 21.33 4.50
N GLY A 158 -3.65 20.53 4.72
CA GLY A 158 -4.82 20.47 3.83
C GLY A 158 -4.54 19.68 2.56
N ILE A 159 -5.39 19.84 1.55
CA ILE A 159 -5.32 19.12 0.27
C ILE A 159 -4.89 20.08 -0.83
N ASN A 160 -3.87 19.71 -1.59
CA ASN A 160 -3.41 20.44 -2.76
C ASN A 160 -4.29 20.08 -3.97
N MET A 161 -5.30 20.91 -4.27
CA MET A 161 -6.26 20.64 -5.35
C MET A 161 -5.65 20.75 -6.75
N ASP A 162 -4.56 21.50 -6.91
CA ASP A 162 -3.81 21.51 -8.17
C ASP A 162 -3.12 20.17 -8.41
N ALA A 163 -2.63 19.53 -7.34
CA ALA A 163 -2.08 18.18 -7.42
C ALA A 163 -3.17 17.13 -7.64
N VAL A 164 -4.33 17.27 -7.00
CA VAL A 164 -5.50 16.39 -7.21
C VAL A 164 -5.89 16.38 -8.68
N LYS A 165 -6.05 17.56 -9.29
CA LYS A 165 -6.37 17.69 -10.71
C LYS A 165 -5.32 16.99 -11.58
N LEU A 166 -4.05 17.29 -11.35
CA LEU A 166 -2.94 16.72 -12.11
C LEU A 166 -2.90 15.19 -11.99
N MET A 167 -3.16 14.64 -10.80
CA MET A 167 -3.14 13.19 -10.59
C MET A 167 -4.29 12.46 -11.31
N GLY A 168 -5.47 13.05 -11.43
CA GLY A 168 -6.53 12.48 -12.26
C GLY A 168 -6.15 12.40 -13.74
N GLU A 169 -5.46 13.44 -14.27
CA GLU A 169 -4.91 13.45 -15.62
C GLU A 169 -3.83 12.36 -15.77
N VAL A 170 -2.91 12.25 -14.81
CA VAL A 170 -1.82 11.25 -14.79
C VAL A 170 -2.34 9.82 -14.76
N VAL A 171 -3.32 9.50 -13.89
CA VAL A 171 -3.95 8.18 -13.85
C VAL A 171 -4.59 7.86 -15.20
N ARG A 172 -5.35 8.78 -15.77
CA ARG A 172 -5.98 8.57 -17.08
C ARG A 172 -4.95 8.32 -18.20
N GLU A 173 -3.86 9.09 -18.24
CA GLU A 173 -2.78 8.93 -19.23
C GLU A 173 -2.01 7.62 -19.00
N THR A 174 -1.77 7.24 -17.74
CA THR A 174 -1.10 5.97 -17.40
C THR A 174 -1.91 4.78 -17.88
N ALA A 175 -3.24 4.78 -17.65
CA ALA A 175 -4.15 3.76 -18.17
C ALA A 175 -4.06 3.65 -19.69
N GLU A 176 -4.12 4.78 -20.41
CA GLU A 176 -4.07 4.80 -21.87
C GLU A 176 -2.74 4.26 -22.42
N LEU A 177 -1.59 4.65 -21.81
CA LEU A 177 -0.28 4.17 -22.24
C LEU A 177 -0.02 2.70 -21.93
N THR A 178 -0.74 2.12 -20.98
CA THR A 178 -0.56 0.73 -20.56
C THR A 178 -1.78 -0.16 -20.85
N LYS A 179 -2.71 0.30 -21.68
CA LYS A 179 -3.95 -0.43 -22.00
C LYS A 179 -3.72 -1.81 -22.59
N ASP A 180 -2.69 -1.98 -23.41
CA ASP A 180 -2.35 -3.27 -24.02
C ASP A 180 -1.79 -4.28 -23.01
N ASN A 181 -1.47 -3.83 -21.79
CA ASN A 181 -1.07 -4.62 -20.63
C ASN A 181 -2.05 -4.40 -19.46
N MET A 182 -3.36 -4.48 -19.71
CA MET A 182 -4.44 -4.42 -18.70
C MET A 182 -4.37 -3.18 -17.79
N CYS A 183 -3.90 -2.05 -18.31
CA CYS A 183 -3.70 -0.80 -17.55
C CYS A 183 -2.80 -1.00 -16.30
N MET A 184 -1.83 -1.92 -16.38
CA MET A 184 -0.98 -2.32 -15.25
C MET A 184 -0.13 -1.16 -14.69
N GLY A 185 0.06 -0.08 -15.45
CA GLY A 185 0.71 1.13 -14.95
C GLY A 185 0.02 1.69 -13.71
N ASP A 186 -1.32 1.70 -13.69
CA ASP A 186 -2.09 2.23 -12.56
C ASP A 186 -2.06 1.30 -11.35
N ALA A 187 -1.88 0.00 -11.51
CA ALA A 187 -1.64 -0.91 -10.41
C ALA A 187 -0.32 -0.62 -9.68
N LYS A 188 0.61 0.09 -10.33
CA LYS A 188 1.90 0.54 -9.79
C LYS A 188 1.90 2.01 -9.32
N LEU A 189 0.74 2.68 -9.30
CA LEU A 189 0.59 4.10 -8.96
C LEU A 189 -0.37 4.30 -7.79
N VAL A 190 0.05 5.03 -6.76
CA VAL A 190 -0.81 5.37 -5.62
C VAL A 190 -0.82 6.88 -5.37
N VAL A 191 -2.00 7.45 -5.14
CA VAL A 191 -2.15 8.84 -4.68
C VAL A 191 -2.51 8.85 -3.21
N PHE A 192 -1.71 9.51 -2.38
CA PHE A 192 -1.84 9.52 -0.94
C PHE A 192 -2.32 10.85 -0.35
N CYS A 193 -2.99 10.75 0.79
CA CYS A 193 -3.06 11.78 1.83
C CYS A 193 -2.53 11.20 3.15
N ASN A 194 -1.70 11.96 3.87
CA ASN A 194 -1.01 11.53 5.10
C ASN A 194 -0.15 10.26 4.90
N ALA A 195 0.61 10.16 3.81
CA ALA A 195 1.50 9.02 3.59
C ALA A 195 2.54 8.91 4.71
N PRO A 196 2.74 7.73 5.33
CA PRO A 196 3.85 7.51 6.25
C PRO A 196 5.18 7.43 5.50
N GLU A 197 6.25 7.95 6.12
CA GLU A 197 7.57 8.02 5.48
C GLU A 197 8.33 6.70 5.51
N ASP A 198 7.89 5.76 6.35
CA ASP A 198 8.47 4.43 6.57
C ASP A 198 7.69 3.29 5.88
N ASN A 199 6.83 3.61 4.93
CA ASN A 199 5.94 2.65 4.27
C ASN A 199 6.70 1.61 3.44
N PRO A 200 6.62 0.29 3.76
CA PRO A 200 7.34 -0.76 3.06
C PRO A 200 6.56 -1.37 1.89
N PHE A 201 5.28 -1.02 1.69
CA PHE A 201 4.42 -1.68 0.73
C PHE A 201 4.55 -1.10 -0.69
N MET A 202 4.47 -1.99 -1.66
CA MET A 202 4.77 -1.87 -3.09
C MET A 202 4.53 -0.49 -3.73
N ALA A 203 3.34 -0.22 -4.25
CA ALA A 203 3.11 1.00 -5.03
C ALA A 203 3.21 2.27 -4.18
N GLY A 204 2.93 2.15 -2.88
CA GLY A 204 3.05 3.25 -1.93
C GLY A 204 4.42 3.40 -1.27
N ALA A 205 5.32 2.44 -1.45
CA ALA A 205 6.59 2.43 -0.73
C ALA A 205 7.49 3.59 -1.14
N PHE A 206 8.03 4.29 -0.16
CA PHE A 206 9.14 5.24 -0.32
C PHE A 206 9.88 5.37 1.01
N HIS A 207 11.10 5.84 0.96
CA HIS A 207 11.95 6.07 2.13
C HIS A 207 12.05 7.56 2.39
N GLY A 208 11.47 8.02 3.50
CA GLY A 208 11.39 9.44 3.84
C GLY A 208 12.73 10.08 4.13
N ALA A 209 12.78 11.40 4.04
CA ALA A 209 14.00 12.15 4.32
C ALA A 209 14.38 12.16 5.81
N GLY A 210 13.43 11.83 6.70
CA GLY A 210 13.66 11.70 8.14
C GLY A 210 14.16 10.34 8.60
N GLU A 211 14.15 9.35 7.71
CA GLU A 211 14.55 7.99 7.99
C GLU A 211 16.09 7.79 7.93
N PRO A 212 16.64 6.70 8.50
CA PRO A 212 18.08 6.37 8.42
C PRO A 212 18.60 6.26 6.99
N ASP A 213 19.93 6.25 6.80
CA ASP A 213 20.54 6.06 5.47
C ASP A 213 20.13 4.72 4.82
N CYS A 214 19.99 3.67 5.64
CA CYS A 214 19.50 2.37 5.20
C CYS A 214 18.90 1.62 6.38
N GLU A 215 17.75 0.95 6.15
CA GLU A 215 17.08 0.12 7.16
C GLU A 215 16.23 -0.97 6.53
N ILE A 216 15.82 -1.98 7.34
CA ILE A 216 14.99 -3.10 6.92
C ILE A 216 13.60 -2.98 7.55
N HIS A 217 12.57 -2.91 6.72
CA HIS A 217 11.18 -3.00 7.13
C HIS A 217 10.60 -4.37 6.81
N VAL A 218 9.68 -4.85 7.64
CA VAL A 218 9.00 -6.13 7.41
C VAL A 218 7.49 -5.93 7.42
N GLY A 219 6.84 -6.31 6.34
CA GLY A 219 5.38 -6.37 6.25
C GLY A 219 4.89 -7.79 6.47
N VAL A 220 4.01 -7.98 7.45
CA VAL A 220 3.38 -9.28 7.74
C VAL A 220 1.90 -9.22 7.46
N SER A 221 1.35 -10.35 7.02
CA SER A 221 -0.07 -10.49 6.71
C SER A 221 -0.61 -11.84 7.20
N GLY A 222 -1.90 -11.92 7.39
CA GLY A 222 -2.55 -13.15 7.82
C GLY A 222 -4.05 -12.99 8.00
N PRO A 223 -4.80 -12.52 6.98
CA PRO A 223 -6.27 -12.51 7.02
C PRO A 223 -6.81 -13.91 7.28
N GLY A 224 -6.25 -14.94 6.65
CA GLY A 224 -6.62 -16.34 6.84
C GLY A 224 -6.50 -16.80 8.29
N ALA A 225 -5.41 -16.45 8.98
CA ALA A 225 -5.21 -16.79 10.38
C ALA A 225 -6.24 -16.10 11.30
N VAL A 226 -6.55 -14.83 11.04
CA VAL A 226 -7.58 -14.10 11.80
C VAL A 226 -8.96 -14.71 11.55
N ARG A 227 -9.31 -15.02 10.28
CA ARG A 227 -10.56 -15.68 9.94
C ARG A 227 -10.69 -17.05 10.60
N ALA A 228 -9.66 -17.89 10.51
CA ALA A 228 -9.66 -19.22 11.12
C ALA A 228 -9.82 -19.17 12.65
N ALA A 229 -9.22 -18.18 13.30
CA ALA A 229 -9.41 -17.95 14.72
C ALA A 229 -10.87 -17.60 15.04
N LEU A 230 -11.48 -16.67 14.29
CA LEU A 230 -12.87 -16.25 14.47
C LEU A 230 -13.87 -17.38 14.19
N ALA A 231 -13.61 -18.24 13.22
CA ALA A 231 -14.46 -19.38 12.91
C ALA A 231 -14.56 -20.40 14.06
N LYS A 232 -13.59 -20.39 14.99
CA LYS A 232 -13.59 -21.23 16.20
C LYS A 232 -14.41 -20.61 17.35
N LEU A 233 -14.80 -19.32 17.24
CA LEU A 233 -15.57 -18.62 18.27
C LEU A 233 -17.07 -18.93 18.13
N PRO A 234 -17.83 -19.07 19.25
CA PRO A 234 -19.28 -19.17 19.17
C PRO A 234 -19.92 -18.01 18.42
N LYS A 235 -20.94 -18.29 17.58
CA LYS A 235 -21.59 -17.27 16.74
C LYS A 235 -22.33 -16.18 17.55
N ASP A 236 -22.66 -16.46 18.82
CA ASP A 236 -23.29 -15.55 19.77
C ASP A 236 -22.29 -14.91 20.75
N ALA A 237 -20.99 -15.09 20.52
CA ALA A 237 -19.95 -14.41 21.30
C ALA A 237 -20.07 -12.87 21.16
N PRO A 238 -19.97 -12.14 22.28
CA PRO A 238 -20.08 -10.68 22.23
C PRO A 238 -18.88 -10.03 21.50
N MET A 239 -19.07 -8.83 20.95
CA MET A 239 -18.09 -8.15 20.11
C MET A 239 -16.77 -7.81 20.84
N ASP A 240 -16.76 -7.69 22.14
CA ASP A 240 -15.55 -7.51 22.94
C ASP A 240 -14.70 -8.79 22.99
N GLU A 241 -15.29 -9.97 22.99
CA GLU A 241 -14.57 -11.24 22.83
C GLU A 241 -14.00 -11.39 21.42
N VAL A 242 -14.76 -11.00 20.39
CA VAL A 242 -14.28 -10.92 19.00
C VAL A 242 -13.04 -10.03 18.91
N ALA A 243 -13.11 -8.82 19.46
CA ALA A 243 -11.99 -7.88 19.47
C ALA A 243 -10.76 -8.43 20.21
N GLU A 244 -10.96 -9.09 21.35
CA GLU A 244 -9.86 -9.67 22.13
C GLU A 244 -9.18 -10.82 21.38
N LEU A 245 -9.96 -11.66 20.68
CA LEU A 245 -9.42 -12.75 19.86
C LEU A 245 -8.59 -12.22 18.70
N VAL A 246 -9.12 -11.23 17.94
CA VAL A 246 -8.39 -10.57 16.85
C VAL A 246 -7.08 -9.97 17.36
N LYS A 247 -7.12 -9.25 18.48
CA LYS A 247 -5.93 -8.65 19.09
C LYS A 247 -4.86 -9.69 19.45
N ARG A 248 -5.24 -10.83 20.03
CA ARG A 248 -4.31 -11.92 20.35
C ARG A 248 -3.69 -12.55 19.11
N THR A 249 -4.49 -12.75 18.06
CA THR A 249 -3.99 -13.28 16.79
C THR A 249 -3.02 -12.30 16.14
N ALA A 250 -3.37 -11.02 16.08
CA ALA A 250 -2.51 -9.95 15.56
C ALA A 250 -1.18 -9.85 16.32
N PHE A 251 -1.20 -10.02 17.66
CA PHE A 251 0.02 -10.10 18.47
C PHE A 251 0.96 -11.22 17.99
N LYS A 252 0.42 -12.43 17.75
CA LYS A 252 1.23 -13.58 17.29
C LYS A 252 1.83 -13.33 15.91
N ILE A 253 1.03 -12.81 14.97
CA ILE A 253 1.46 -12.46 13.61
C ILE A 253 2.61 -11.43 13.68
N THR A 254 2.48 -10.38 14.47
CA THR A 254 3.51 -9.34 14.61
C THR A 254 4.81 -9.90 15.20
N ARG A 255 4.73 -10.85 16.14
CA ARG A 255 5.93 -11.50 16.71
C ARG A 255 6.73 -12.29 15.67
N LEU A 256 6.05 -12.87 14.68
CA LEU A 256 6.72 -13.51 13.54
C LEU A 256 7.48 -12.48 12.71
N GLY A 257 6.84 -11.34 12.40
CA GLY A 257 7.49 -10.24 11.67
C GLY A 257 8.73 -9.70 12.40
N GLN A 258 8.63 -9.55 13.75
CA GLN A 258 9.77 -9.13 14.56
C GLN A 258 10.95 -10.12 14.49
N LEU A 259 10.66 -11.41 14.49
CA LEU A 259 11.72 -12.43 14.32
C LEU A 259 12.44 -12.26 12.99
N VAL A 260 11.68 -12.15 11.89
CA VAL A 260 12.27 -11.98 10.55
C VAL A 260 13.04 -10.66 10.44
N ALA A 261 12.52 -9.56 11.00
CA ALA A 261 13.19 -8.27 10.99
C ALA A 261 14.55 -8.34 11.72
N ASN A 262 14.60 -8.97 12.89
CA ASN A 262 15.83 -9.13 13.66
C ASN A 262 16.87 -9.98 12.90
N LEU A 263 16.44 -11.11 12.33
CA LEU A 263 17.32 -12.00 11.56
C LEU A 263 17.86 -11.32 10.29
N ALA A 264 17.00 -10.60 9.57
CA ALA A 264 17.42 -9.86 8.38
C ALA A 264 18.40 -8.73 8.72
N SER A 265 18.10 -7.97 9.78
CA SER A 265 18.97 -6.91 10.30
C SER A 265 20.36 -7.43 10.68
N GLU A 266 20.41 -8.51 11.46
CA GLU A 266 21.69 -9.12 11.90
C GLU A 266 22.53 -9.62 10.72
N ARG A 267 21.89 -10.36 9.77
CA ARG A 267 22.60 -10.97 8.64
C ARG A 267 23.04 -9.97 7.57
N LEU A 268 22.28 -8.87 7.41
CA LEU A 268 22.61 -7.82 6.45
C LEU A 268 23.50 -6.73 7.06
N GLY A 269 23.61 -6.65 8.38
CA GLY A 269 24.31 -5.56 9.06
C GLY A 269 23.63 -4.20 8.89
N VAL A 270 22.30 -4.18 8.73
CA VAL A 270 21.47 -3.00 8.51
C VAL A 270 20.44 -2.89 9.64
N PRO A 271 20.19 -1.70 10.23
CA PRO A 271 19.21 -1.55 11.29
C PRO A 271 17.82 -2.09 10.92
N ALA A 272 17.12 -2.67 11.89
CA ALA A 272 15.71 -3.00 11.75
C ALA A 272 14.88 -1.72 11.93
N GLY A 273 14.09 -1.40 10.95
CA GLY A 273 13.06 -0.36 10.96
C GLY A 273 11.74 -0.87 11.52
N ILE A 274 10.64 -0.59 10.85
CA ILE A 274 9.30 -0.92 11.34
C ILE A 274 8.83 -2.31 10.91
N ILE A 275 7.85 -2.80 11.68
CA ILE A 275 7.01 -3.93 11.31
C ILE A 275 5.64 -3.39 10.95
N ASP A 276 5.24 -3.62 9.72
CA ASP A 276 3.92 -3.28 9.24
C ASP A 276 3.01 -4.53 9.33
N LEU A 277 2.10 -4.50 10.28
CA LEU A 277 1.06 -5.52 10.39
C LEU A 277 -0.16 -5.08 9.59
N SER A 278 -0.17 -5.40 8.32
CA SER A 278 -1.31 -5.15 7.44
C SER A 278 -1.99 -6.45 7.08
N LEU A 279 -3.27 -6.59 7.45
CA LEU A 279 -4.10 -7.67 6.93
C LEU A 279 -4.36 -7.37 5.45
N ALA A 280 -3.39 -7.70 4.62
CA ALA A 280 -3.41 -7.54 3.17
C ALA A 280 -3.80 -8.88 2.55
N PRO A 281 -5.01 -9.03 2.01
CA PRO A 281 -5.50 -10.29 1.45
C PRO A 281 -4.73 -10.70 0.20
N THR A 282 -4.98 -11.93 -0.23
CA THR A 282 -4.61 -12.44 -1.54
C THR A 282 -5.84 -13.01 -2.24
N PRO A 283 -5.80 -13.25 -3.56
CA PRO A 283 -6.89 -13.92 -4.27
C PRO A 283 -7.11 -15.38 -3.85
N ALA A 284 -6.28 -15.91 -2.96
CA ALA A 284 -6.43 -17.27 -2.46
C ALA A 284 -7.68 -17.38 -1.57
N ILE A 285 -8.47 -18.44 -1.82
CA ILE A 285 -9.67 -18.73 -1.03
C ILE A 285 -9.30 -18.86 0.46
N GLY A 286 -9.99 -18.08 1.29
CA GLY A 286 -9.79 -18.07 2.73
C GLY A 286 -8.83 -17.01 3.26
N ASP A 287 -8.09 -16.32 2.38
CA ASP A 287 -7.20 -15.21 2.74
C ASP A 287 -7.87 -13.86 2.39
N SER A 288 -9.00 -13.56 3.04
CA SER A 288 -9.89 -12.44 2.70
C SER A 288 -10.27 -11.64 3.93
N VAL A 289 -10.15 -10.32 3.84
CA VAL A 289 -10.65 -9.39 4.87
C VAL A 289 -12.18 -9.33 4.85
N ALA A 290 -12.81 -9.40 3.69
CA ALA A 290 -14.26 -9.48 3.59
C ALA A 290 -14.81 -10.70 4.35
N ASN A 291 -14.17 -11.87 4.19
CA ASN A 291 -14.59 -13.07 4.92
C ASN A 291 -14.37 -12.96 6.44
N ILE A 292 -13.36 -12.20 6.91
CA ILE A 292 -13.23 -11.89 8.34
C ILE A 292 -14.48 -11.13 8.83
N LEU A 293 -14.93 -10.13 8.07
CA LEU A 293 -16.11 -9.34 8.43
C LEU A 293 -17.40 -10.18 8.41
N GLU A 294 -17.50 -11.15 7.51
CA GLU A 294 -18.60 -12.11 7.42
C GLU A 294 -18.57 -13.08 8.61
N GLU A 295 -17.40 -13.55 9.05
CA GLU A 295 -17.28 -14.36 10.29
C GLU A 295 -17.69 -13.57 11.54
N MET A 296 -17.62 -12.23 11.53
CA MET A 296 -18.16 -11.38 12.60
C MET A 296 -19.71 -11.30 12.60
N GLY A 297 -20.38 -11.97 11.65
CA GLY A 297 -21.84 -12.06 11.59
C GLY A 297 -22.51 -11.23 10.49
N LEU A 298 -21.76 -10.71 9.51
CA LEU A 298 -22.34 -10.09 8.33
C LEU A 298 -22.73 -11.16 7.31
N GLU A 299 -23.90 -11.01 6.66
CA GLU A 299 -24.32 -11.91 5.60
C GLU A 299 -23.43 -11.76 4.35
N SER A 300 -23.02 -10.54 4.05
CA SER A 300 -22.10 -10.21 2.97
C SER A 300 -21.37 -8.90 3.29
N CYS A 301 -20.09 -8.84 2.94
CA CYS A 301 -19.34 -7.59 3.00
C CYS A 301 -20.04 -6.50 2.15
N GLY A 302 -20.14 -5.28 2.67
CA GLY A 302 -20.87 -4.18 2.05
C GLY A 302 -22.24 -3.91 2.66
N CYS A 303 -22.89 -4.88 3.33
CA CYS A 303 -24.16 -4.66 4.01
C CYS A 303 -24.03 -3.66 5.18
N CYS A 304 -25.16 -3.22 5.75
CA CYS A 304 -25.17 -2.39 6.96
C CYS A 304 -24.46 -3.12 8.10
N GLY A 305 -23.57 -2.42 8.80
CA GLY A 305 -22.70 -3.01 9.84
C GLY A 305 -21.24 -3.21 9.40
N THR A 306 -20.95 -3.34 8.11
CA THR A 306 -19.60 -3.57 7.58
C THR A 306 -18.58 -2.54 8.07
N THR A 307 -18.90 -1.25 8.02
CA THR A 307 -17.99 -0.19 8.51
C THR A 307 -17.72 -0.32 10.02
N ALA A 308 -18.72 -0.74 10.82
CA ALA A 308 -18.54 -0.94 12.26
C ALA A 308 -17.64 -2.15 12.56
N CYS A 309 -17.87 -3.28 11.88
CA CYS A 309 -17.01 -4.46 12.00
C CYS A 309 -15.57 -4.17 11.55
N LEU A 310 -15.39 -3.42 10.45
CA LEU A 310 -14.08 -3.01 9.97
C LEU A 310 -13.36 -2.08 10.97
N ALA A 311 -14.08 -1.17 11.60
CA ALA A 311 -13.51 -0.30 12.64
C ALA A 311 -12.99 -1.11 13.83
N LEU A 312 -13.76 -2.11 14.30
CA LEU A 312 -13.34 -3.03 15.34
C LEU A 312 -12.10 -3.82 14.91
N LEU A 313 -12.15 -4.42 13.71
CA LEU A 313 -11.03 -5.19 13.15
C LEU A 313 -9.75 -4.36 13.10
N ASN A 314 -9.81 -3.19 12.50
CA ASN A 314 -8.65 -2.32 12.32
C ASN A 314 -8.04 -1.88 13.67
N ASP A 315 -8.86 -1.52 14.64
CA ASP A 315 -8.41 -1.13 15.98
C ASP A 315 -7.79 -2.30 16.74
N ALA A 316 -8.42 -3.47 16.72
CA ALA A 316 -7.94 -4.68 17.40
C ALA A 316 -6.59 -5.15 16.82
N VAL A 317 -6.44 -5.11 15.49
CA VAL A 317 -5.17 -5.42 14.80
C VAL A 317 -4.06 -4.48 15.24
N LYS A 318 -4.28 -3.16 15.23
CA LYS A 318 -3.30 -2.17 15.70
C LYS A 318 -2.91 -2.36 17.15
N LYS A 319 -3.88 -2.62 18.04
CA LYS A 319 -3.62 -2.91 19.46
C LYS A 319 -2.76 -4.16 19.64
N GLY A 320 -3.03 -5.23 18.88
CA GLY A 320 -2.24 -6.44 18.88
C GLY A 320 -0.80 -6.21 18.43
N GLY A 321 -0.62 -5.45 17.37
CA GLY A 321 0.69 -5.04 16.85
C GLY A 321 1.52 -4.28 17.88
N VAL A 322 1.00 -3.18 18.41
CA VAL A 322 1.69 -2.34 19.41
C VAL A 322 2.05 -3.10 20.68
N MET A 323 1.24 -4.08 21.08
CA MET A 323 1.56 -4.95 22.23
C MET A 323 2.70 -5.94 21.92
N ALA A 324 2.92 -6.29 20.67
CA ALA A 324 3.92 -7.28 20.24
C ALA A 324 5.30 -6.67 19.98
N SER A 325 5.35 -5.42 19.49
CA SER A 325 6.57 -4.71 19.12
C SER A 325 6.43 -3.21 19.37
N ASN A 326 7.53 -2.56 19.71
CA ASN A 326 7.66 -1.10 19.77
C ASN A 326 8.04 -0.47 18.43
N HIS A 327 8.23 -1.27 17.39
CA HIS A 327 8.61 -0.86 16.04
C HIS A 327 7.44 -1.03 15.05
N VAL A 328 6.20 -0.88 15.49
CA VAL A 328 5.04 -0.94 14.59
C VAL A 328 4.87 0.40 13.88
N GLY A 329 4.75 0.36 12.55
CA GLY A 329 4.65 1.54 11.70
C GLY A 329 3.99 1.25 10.35
N GLY A 330 4.31 2.04 9.34
CA GLY A 330 3.78 1.89 8.00
C GLY A 330 2.27 2.08 7.90
N LEU A 331 1.61 1.18 7.20
CA LEU A 331 0.16 1.20 6.95
C LEU A 331 -0.65 0.29 7.90
N SER A 332 -0.02 -0.27 8.92
CA SER A 332 -0.61 -1.28 9.84
C SER A 332 -2.12 -1.19 10.05
N GLY A 333 -2.81 -2.33 9.88
CA GLY A 333 -4.27 -2.44 10.05
C GLY A 333 -4.93 -3.34 9.01
N ALA A 334 -6.20 -3.10 8.70
CA ALA A 334 -6.95 -3.89 7.72
C ALA A 334 -6.98 -3.19 6.35
N PHE A 335 -6.50 -3.89 5.30
CA PHE A 335 -6.58 -3.47 3.91
C PHE A 335 -7.89 -3.96 3.28
N ILE A 336 -8.40 -3.22 2.32
CA ILE A 336 -9.64 -3.56 1.60
C ILE A 336 -9.46 -3.44 0.07
N PRO A 337 -8.41 -4.03 -0.53
CA PRO A 337 -8.25 -4.03 -1.99
C PRO A 337 -9.34 -4.90 -2.62
N VAL A 338 -9.91 -4.46 -3.74
CA VAL A 338 -11.00 -5.23 -4.36
C VAL A 338 -10.46 -6.41 -5.17
N SER A 339 -9.45 -6.21 -6.03
CA SER A 339 -8.97 -7.29 -6.91
C SER A 339 -8.16 -8.38 -6.20
N GLU A 340 -7.60 -8.06 -5.05
CA GLU A 340 -6.72 -8.95 -4.29
C GLU A 340 -7.46 -9.74 -3.18
N ASP A 341 -8.80 -9.61 -3.07
CA ASP A 341 -9.62 -10.21 -2.01
C ASP A 341 -10.84 -10.91 -2.61
N ASP A 342 -10.85 -12.26 -2.56
CA ASP A 342 -11.94 -13.07 -3.12
C ASP A 342 -13.32 -12.69 -2.53
N GLY A 343 -13.40 -12.39 -1.25
CA GLY A 343 -14.64 -11.94 -0.62
C GLY A 343 -15.08 -10.55 -1.08
N MET A 344 -14.15 -9.60 -1.30
CA MET A 344 -14.48 -8.27 -1.85
C MET A 344 -14.95 -8.40 -3.30
N ILE A 345 -14.29 -9.24 -4.11
CA ILE A 345 -14.70 -9.54 -5.48
C ILE A 345 -16.13 -10.06 -5.50
N ASN A 346 -16.44 -11.05 -4.65
CA ASN A 346 -17.77 -11.65 -4.55
C ASN A 346 -18.82 -10.64 -4.10
N ALA A 347 -18.49 -9.79 -3.10
CA ALA A 347 -19.37 -8.74 -2.61
C ALA A 347 -19.66 -7.66 -3.68
N ALA A 348 -18.67 -7.29 -4.48
CA ALA A 348 -18.84 -6.37 -5.59
C ALA A 348 -19.70 -7.00 -6.72
N ASN A 349 -19.46 -8.27 -7.06
CA ASN A 349 -20.23 -8.99 -8.09
C ASN A 349 -21.70 -9.16 -7.73
N CYS A 350 -22.04 -9.43 -6.46
CA CYS A 350 -23.43 -9.55 -6.03
C CYS A 350 -24.10 -8.20 -5.74
N GLY A 351 -23.35 -7.09 -5.82
CA GLY A 351 -23.86 -5.73 -5.61
C GLY A 351 -24.04 -5.33 -4.14
N SER A 352 -23.57 -6.12 -3.18
CA SER A 352 -23.60 -5.71 -1.77
C SER A 352 -22.52 -4.68 -1.45
N LEU A 353 -21.37 -4.72 -2.14
CA LEU A 353 -20.30 -3.74 -2.05
C LEU A 353 -20.33 -2.80 -3.26
N THR A 354 -20.68 -1.55 -3.03
CA THR A 354 -20.60 -0.47 -4.04
C THR A 354 -19.36 0.39 -3.80
N LEU A 355 -19.00 1.23 -4.78
CA LEU A 355 -17.86 2.15 -4.64
C LEU A 355 -18.07 3.14 -3.48
N GLU A 356 -19.30 3.68 -3.33
CA GLU A 356 -19.65 4.60 -2.24
C GLU A 356 -19.60 3.90 -0.87
N LYS A 357 -19.95 2.60 -0.82
CA LYS A 357 -19.81 1.83 0.40
C LYS A 357 -18.35 1.58 0.74
N LEU A 358 -17.54 1.26 -0.26
CA LEU A 358 -16.10 1.09 -0.10
C LEU A 358 -15.46 2.39 0.39
N GLU A 359 -15.82 3.54 -0.19
CA GLU A 359 -15.39 4.87 0.24
C GLU A 359 -15.74 5.14 1.71
N ALA A 360 -16.98 4.83 2.13
CA ALA A 360 -17.36 4.95 3.55
C ALA A 360 -16.54 4.03 4.47
N MET A 361 -16.12 2.85 4.01
CA MET A 361 -15.26 1.92 4.75
C MET A 361 -13.84 2.47 4.90
N THR A 362 -13.36 3.28 3.96
CA THR A 362 -12.02 3.86 4.03
C THR A 362 -11.85 4.85 5.18
N ALA A 363 -12.93 5.37 5.74
CA ALA A 363 -12.87 6.18 6.96
C ALA A 363 -12.28 5.42 8.17
N VAL A 364 -12.35 4.09 8.18
CA VAL A 364 -11.95 3.23 9.29
C VAL A 364 -10.95 2.12 8.94
N CYS A 365 -10.64 1.92 7.65
CA CYS A 365 -9.58 0.99 7.21
C CYS A 365 -8.18 1.58 7.43
N SER A 366 -7.13 0.87 7.07
CA SER A 366 -5.76 1.35 7.22
C SER A 366 -5.22 2.11 6.01
N VAL A 367 -5.77 1.92 4.82
CA VAL A 367 -5.22 2.51 3.58
C VAL A 367 -6.20 3.43 2.88
N GLY A 368 -7.23 2.92 2.20
CA GLY A 368 -8.11 3.71 1.35
C GLY A 368 -8.73 2.85 0.25
N ILE A 369 -9.10 3.47 -0.87
CA ILE A 369 -9.52 2.79 -2.08
C ILE A 369 -8.31 2.15 -2.73
N ASP A 370 -8.32 0.83 -2.84
CA ASP A 370 -7.17 0.07 -3.30
C ASP A 370 -7.57 -0.99 -4.33
N MET A 371 -6.80 -1.06 -5.44
CA MET A 371 -7.01 -2.02 -6.53
C MET A 371 -8.46 -2.09 -7.02
N VAL A 372 -9.07 -0.93 -7.19
CA VAL A 372 -10.45 -0.79 -7.70
C VAL A 372 -10.41 -0.51 -9.19
N VAL A 373 -11.09 -1.34 -9.97
CA VAL A 373 -11.22 -1.15 -11.41
C VAL A 373 -12.50 -0.39 -11.72
N ILE A 374 -12.39 0.66 -12.54
CA ILE A 374 -13.49 1.52 -12.96
C ILE A 374 -13.62 1.53 -14.50
N PRO A 375 -14.77 1.95 -15.05
CA PRO A 375 -14.97 2.02 -16.51
C PRO A 375 -13.87 2.83 -17.20
N GLY A 376 -13.40 2.32 -18.33
CA GLY A 376 -12.31 2.92 -19.09
C GLY A 376 -12.61 4.26 -19.74
N ASP A 377 -13.85 4.67 -19.82
CA ASP A 377 -14.30 6.00 -20.29
C ASP A 377 -14.46 7.03 -19.18
N THR A 378 -14.14 6.68 -17.92
CA THR A 378 -14.15 7.60 -16.78
C THR A 378 -13.23 8.78 -17.02
N SER A 379 -13.75 10.02 -16.87
CA SER A 379 -12.96 11.22 -17.11
C SER A 379 -11.93 11.50 -16.00
N ALA A 380 -10.87 12.23 -16.35
CA ALA A 380 -9.85 12.65 -15.39
C ALA A 380 -10.45 13.44 -14.21
N GLU A 381 -11.49 14.25 -14.46
CA GLU A 381 -12.14 15.03 -13.40
C GLU A 381 -12.90 14.15 -12.40
N VAL A 382 -13.52 13.06 -12.86
CA VAL A 382 -14.19 12.10 -11.98
C VAL A 382 -13.17 11.36 -11.13
N ILE A 383 -12.05 10.93 -11.72
CA ILE A 383 -10.92 10.33 -10.99
C ILE A 383 -10.36 11.32 -9.96
N SER A 384 -10.18 12.58 -10.35
CA SER A 384 -9.77 13.66 -9.43
C SER A 384 -10.76 13.87 -8.30
N GLY A 385 -12.06 13.74 -8.56
CA GLY A 385 -13.11 13.80 -7.55
C GLY A 385 -12.95 12.72 -6.50
N LEU A 386 -12.78 11.47 -6.93
CA LEU A 386 -12.51 10.34 -6.04
C LEU A 386 -11.24 10.53 -5.20
N ILE A 387 -10.17 11.02 -5.81
CA ILE A 387 -8.93 11.37 -5.09
C ILE A 387 -9.18 12.47 -4.04
N ALA A 388 -9.98 13.47 -4.36
CA ALA A 388 -10.31 14.55 -3.43
C ALA A 388 -11.13 14.06 -2.23
N ASP A 389 -12.10 13.18 -2.45
CA ASP A 389 -12.97 12.62 -1.42
C ASP A 389 -12.16 11.74 -0.45
N GLU A 390 -11.32 10.84 -0.97
CA GLU A 390 -10.41 10.05 -0.16
C GLU A 390 -9.40 10.90 0.64
N ALA A 391 -8.85 11.93 0.01
CA ALA A 391 -7.97 12.86 0.69
C ALA A 391 -8.69 13.63 1.82
N ALA A 392 -9.98 13.99 1.63
CA ALA A 392 -10.79 14.63 2.66
C ALA A 392 -11.06 13.70 3.84
N ILE A 393 -11.38 12.42 3.57
CA ILE A 393 -11.54 11.39 4.60
C ILE A 393 -10.24 11.25 5.42
N GLY A 394 -9.09 11.13 4.76
CA GLY A 394 -7.78 11.01 5.41
C GLY A 394 -7.44 12.24 6.23
N MET A 395 -7.64 13.43 5.65
CA MET A 395 -7.32 14.70 6.30
C MET A 395 -8.14 14.93 7.57
N VAL A 396 -9.46 14.69 7.53
CA VAL A 396 -10.37 14.94 8.66
C VAL A 396 -10.16 13.91 9.77
N ASN A 397 -9.93 12.66 9.42
CA ASN A 397 -9.75 11.56 10.39
C ASN A 397 -8.29 11.40 10.88
N SER A 398 -7.36 12.23 10.42
CA SER A 398 -5.93 12.15 10.78
C SER A 398 -5.35 10.75 10.52
N LYS A 399 -5.74 10.13 9.40
CA LYS A 399 -5.28 8.80 8.97
C LYS A 399 -4.73 8.87 7.55
N THR A 400 -3.90 7.89 7.18
CA THR A 400 -3.50 7.68 5.79
C THR A 400 -4.70 7.26 4.97
N THR A 401 -4.91 7.90 3.82
CA THR A 401 -5.74 7.39 2.74
C THR A 401 -4.96 7.35 1.45
N ALA A 402 -5.32 6.39 0.61
CA ALA A 402 -4.69 6.14 -0.68
C ALA A 402 -5.77 5.90 -1.75
N VAL A 403 -5.46 6.24 -2.97
CA VAL A 403 -6.24 5.87 -4.16
C VAL A 403 -5.33 5.15 -5.14
N ARG A 404 -5.61 3.86 -5.35
CA ARG A 404 -5.07 3.03 -6.42
C ARG A 404 -6.25 2.52 -7.24
N VAL A 405 -6.60 3.30 -8.25
CA VAL A 405 -7.76 3.08 -9.13
C VAL A 405 -7.30 2.86 -10.57
N ILE A 406 -7.92 1.92 -11.25
CA ILE A 406 -7.50 1.47 -12.59
C ILE A 406 -8.65 1.69 -13.58
N PRO A 407 -8.58 2.74 -14.41
CA PRO A 407 -9.50 2.91 -15.53
C PRO A 407 -9.24 1.84 -16.60
N ALA A 408 -10.17 0.89 -16.76
CA ALA A 408 -10.03 -0.24 -17.69
C ALA A 408 -10.35 0.19 -19.13
N ILE A 409 -9.37 0.71 -19.84
CA ILE A 409 -9.54 1.27 -21.19
C ILE A 409 -10.17 0.24 -22.14
N GLY A 410 -11.29 0.62 -22.77
CA GLY A 410 -12.06 -0.23 -23.66
C GLY A 410 -13.11 -1.13 -22.98
N HIS A 411 -13.17 -1.13 -21.66
CA HIS A 411 -14.12 -1.95 -20.88
C HIS A 411 -15.14 -1.09 -20.11
N LYS A 412 -16.23 -1.72 -19.69
CA LYS A 412 -17.37 -1.07 -19.03
C LYS A 412 -17.69 -1.70 -17.67
N ALA A 413 -18.49 -1.02 -16.87
CA ALA A 413 -19.01 -1.57 -15.63
C ALA A 413 -19.68 -2.93 -15.84
N GLY A 414 -19.34 -3.90 -15.00
CA GLY A 414 -19.78 -5.28 -15.07
C GLY A 414 -18.87 -6.23 -15.87
N ASP A 415 -17.91 -5.71 -16.66
CA ASP A 415 -16.82 -6.54 -17.20
C ASP A 415 -15.86 -6.91 -16.09
N VAL A 416 -14.93 -7.83 -16.36
CA VAL A 416 -13.88 -8.27 -15.43
C VAL A 416 -12.51 -8.00 -16.05
N LEU A 417 -11.61 -7.43 -15.26
CA LEU A 417 -10.20 -7.30 -15.62
C LEU A 417 -9.37 -8.28 -14.79
N ASP A 418 -8.51 -9.08 -15.44
CA ASP A 418 -7.67 -10.09 -14.79
C ASP A 418 -6.20 -9.68 -14.88
N PHE A 419 -5.59 -9.38 -13.74
CA PHE A 419 -4.17 -9.02 -13.61
C PHE A 419 -3.27 -10.23 -13.41
N GLY A 420 -3.85 -11.34 -12.96
CA GLY A 420 -3.12 -12.55 -12.58
C GLY A 420 -2.31 -12.44 -11.29
N GLY A 421 -1.77 -13.59 -10.86
CA GLY A 421 -0.87 -13.68 -9.71
C GLY A 421 -1.49 -13.12 -8.42
N LEU A 422 -0.70 -12.33 -7.67
CA LEU A 422 -1.14 -11.72 -6.40
C LEU A 422 -2.07 -10.52 -6.58
N LEU A 423 -2.14 -9.93 -7.77
CA LEU A 423 -3.02 -8.79 -8.04
C LEU A 423 -4.46 -9.24 -8.36
N GLY A 424 -4.64 -10.53 -8.67
CA GLY A 424 -5.93 -11.16 -8.85
C GLY A 424 -6.72 -10.65 -10.05
N HIS A 425 -8.03 -10.56 -9.86
CA HIS A 425 -8.97 -10.05 -10.87
C HIS A 425 -10.03 -9.19 -10.19
N ALA A 426 -10.64 -8.26 -10.92
CA ALA A 426 -11.71 -7.42 -10.36
C ALA A 426 -12.87 -7.24 -11.31
N PRO A 427 -14.11 -7.21 -10.80
CA PRO A 427 -15.23 -6.64 -11.53
C PRO A 427 -14.98 -5.14 -11.71
N ILE A 428 -15.36 -4.62 -12.88
CA ILE A 428 -15.32 -3.18 -13.14
C ILE A 428 -16.53 -2.55 -12.43
N MET A 429 -16.23 -1.81 -11.35
CA MET A 429 -17.26 -1.21 -10.50
C MET A 429 -17.85 0.04 -11.16
N PRO A 430 -19.17 0.22 -11.13
CA PRO A 430 -19.79 1.46 -11.61
C PRO A 430 -19.31 2.66 -10.77
N ILE A 431 -19.18 3.81 -11.43
CA ILE A 431 -18.86 5.09 -10.80
C ILE A 431 -19.87 6.15 -11.21
N SER A 432 -20.07 7.18 -10.39
CA SER A 432 -20.96 8.29 -10.67
C SER A 432 -20.67 8.93 -12.03
N GLN A 433 -21.72 9.14 -12.82
CA GLN A 433 -21.63 9.78 -14.14
C GLN A 433 -21.71 11.31 -14.07
N TYR A 434 -21.95 11.88 -12.89
CA TYR A 434 -22.02 13.33 -12.69
C TYR A 434 -20.63 13.92 -12.53
N SER A 435 -20.34 14.95 -13.32
CA SER A 435 -18.99 15.52 -13.41
C SER A 435 -18.68 16.51 -12.27
N PRO A 436 -17.58 16.35 -11.52
CA PRO A 436 -17.10 17.34 -10.58
C PRO A 436 -16.19 18.40 -11.23
N ALA A 437 -16.13 18.50 -12.56
CA ALA A 437 -15.15 19.30 -13.29
C ALA A 437 -15.03 20.75 -12.79
N VAL A 438 -16.15 21.41 -12.51
CA VAL A 438 -16.12 22.80 -12.03
C VAL A 438 -15.40 22.91 -10.66
N MET A 439 -15.62 21.97 -9.77
CA MET A 439 -14.95 21.92 -8.45
C MET A 439 -13.45 21.63 -8.64
N ILE A 440 -13.08 20.65 -9.44
CA ILE A 440 -11.70 20.28 -9.71
C ILE A 440 -10.91 21.41 -10.38
N HIS A 441 -11.52 22.09 -11.36
CA HIS A 441 -10.87 23.19 -12.08
C HIS A 441 -10.69 24.49 -11.26
N ARG A 442 -11.31 24.59 -10.06
CA ARG A 442 -11.00 25.70 -9.13
C ARG A 442 -9.55 25.65 -8.64
N GLY A 443 -8.97 24.45 -8.52
CA GLY A 443 -7.59 24.28 -8.03
C GLY A 443 -7.36 24.85 -6.63
N GLY A 444 -6.14 25.26 -6.37
CA GLY A 444 -5.74 25.87 -5.09
C GLY A 444 -5.65 24.84 -3.96
N ARG A 445 -6.25 25.14 -2.80
CA ARG A 445 -6.10 24.30 -1.60
C ARG A 445 -7.41 24.20 -0.82
N ILE A 446 -7.77 22.98 -0.39
CA ILE A 446 -8.71 22.80 0.72
C ILE A 446 -7.89 22.97 2.01
N PRO A 447 -8.23 23.95 2.87
CA PRO A 447 -7.46 24.23 4.09
C PRO A 447 -7.44 23.04 5.06
N ALA A 448 -6.40 22.99 5.90
CA ALA A 448 -6.34 22.04 7.00
C ALA A 448 -7.54 22.22 7.94
N PRO A 449 -8.13 21.12 8.45
CA PRO A 449 -9.28 21.20 9.35
C PRO A 449 -8.89 21.76 10.73
N MET A 450 -9.88 22.24 11.48
CA MET A 450 -9.65 22.74 12.86
C MET A 450 -8.97 21.71 13.77
N GLN A 451 -9.21 20.40 13.52
CA GLN A 451 -8.58 19.31 14.27
C GLN A 451 -7.05 19.29 14.15
N ALA A 452 -6.49 19.84 13.06
CA ALA A 452 -5.03 19.93 12.88
C ALA A 452 -4.36 20.88 13.89
N LEU A 453 -5.12 21.74 14.55
CA LEU A 453 -4.66 22.70 15.54
C LEU A 453 -4.67 22.15 16.97
N LYS A 454 -5.02 20.89 17.17
CA LYS A 454 -4.92 20.25 18.49
C LYS A 454 -3.45 20.09 18.87
N ASN A 455 -3.08 20.68 19.95
CA ASN A 455 -1.76 20.57 20.55
C ASN A 455 -1.70 19.37 21.50
#